data_eb06aa563bd0c8dc29a0158d6c422bc3
#
_entry.id   eb06aa563bd0c8dc29a0158d6c422bc3
#
_cell.length_a   1.000
_cell.length_b   1.000
_cell.length_c   1.000
_cell.angle_alpha   90.00
_cell.angle_beta   90.00
_cell.angle_gamma   90.00
#
_symmetry.space_group_name_H-M   'P 1'
#
loop_
_entity.id
_entity.type
_entity.pdbx_description
1 polymer ?
#
loop_
_entity_poly.entity_id
_entity_poly.type
_entity_poly.pdbx_seq_one_letter_code
_entity_poly.pdbx_strand_id
1 'polypeptide(L)'
;MTVSDNNFTHNSGSEQSGGIKNISIDFTAIAGITDAHLRIAEALQFPDHYGKNLDALFDCLAEICKPVAVTLFGTSALTAALGSYGSMMLRVFSDAAAENPNLSVKIAD
;
A
#
# COMPACT_ATOMS: atom_id res chain seq x y z
N MET A 1 -20.70 -11.62 25.60
CA MET A 1 -19.92 -11.43 25.78
C MET A 1 -19.32 -11.00 25.66
N THR A 2 -19.68 -11.42 25.36
CA THR A 2 -18.98 -11.19 25.29
C THR A 2 -18.67 -10.83 24.93
N VAL A 3 -19.76 -11.33 25.11
CA VAL A 3 -19.11 -10.92 25.08
C VAL A 3 -18.76 -10.67 24.68
N SER A 4 -19.71 -11.07 24.51
CA SER A 4 -19.06 -10.66 24.45
C SER A 4 -18.70 -10.30 24.05
N ASP A 5 -19.41 -10.66 23.90
CA ASP A 5 -18.76 -10.13 23.80
C ASP A 5 -18.35 -9.72 23.39
N ASN A 6 -18.99 -9.99 23.20
CA ASN A 6 -18.28 -9.43 23.09
C ASN A 6 -17.89 -8.98 22.73
N ASN A 7 -18.78 -9.21 22.62
CA ASN A 7 -18.09 -8.63 22.62
C ASN A 7 -17.70 -8.25 22.30
N PHE A 8 -18.05 -8.47 22.08
CA PHE A 8 -17.31 -7.96 21.98
C PHE A 8 -16.97 -7.39 21.41
N THR A 9 -17.84 -7.59 21.12
CA THR A 9 -17.15 -7.00 21.00
C THR A 9 -16.73 -6.45 20.57
N HIS A 10 -17.23 -6.41 20.12
CA HIS A 10 -16.41 -5.76 19.97
C HIS A 10 -15.99 -5.23 19.45
N ASN A 11 -16.37 -5.32 19.08
CA ASN A 11 -15.53 -4.73 18.78
C ASN A 11 -15.15 -4.34 18.26
N SER A 12 -15.56 -4.43 17.98
CA SER A 12 -14.81 -3.97 17.62
C SER A 12 -14.18 -3.86 17.25
N GLY A 13 -14.52 -3.95 16.94
CA GLY A 13 -13.65 -3.74 16.64
C GLY A 13 -12.96 -3.77 16.25
N SER A 14 -13.19 -3.79 16.05
CA SER A 14 -12.26 -3.70 15.73
C SER A 14 -11.46 -3.91 15.74
N GLU A 15 -11.69 -3.81 15.62
CA GLU A 15 -10.75 -4.07 15.57
C GLU A 15 -10.20 -4.68 15.83
N GLN A 16 -10.45 -4.89 15.49
CA GLN A 16 -9.86 -5.55 15.50
C GLN A 16 -9.21 -6.16 15.48
N SER A 17 -9.98 -5.78 15.79
CA SER A 17 -9.24 -6.88 15.82
C SER A 17 -8.50 -7.46 14.67
N GLY A 18 -7.86 -7.82 14.36
CA GLY A 18 -7.03 -8.58 13.53
C GLY A 18 -7.34 -8.70 12.05
N GLY A 19 -8.21 -7.93 11.53
CA GLY A 19 -8.54 -7.99 10.11
C GLY A 19 -7.45 -7.44 9.21
N ILE A 20 -7.50 -7.78 7.91
CA ILE A 20 -6.60 -7.25 6.90
C ILE A 20 -7.11 -5.88 6.44
N LYS A 21 -6.25 -4.88 6.47
CA LYS A 21 -6.60 -3.56 5.99
C LYS A 21 -6.48 -3.53 4.47
N ASN A 22 -7.55 -3.14 3.78
CA ASN A 22 -7.58 -3.05 2.33
C ASN A 22 -7.31 -1.62 1.90
N ILE A 23 -6.28 -1.43 1.08
CA ILE A 23 -5.84 -0.13 0.59
C ILE A 23 -5.89 -0.14 -0.93
N SER A 24 -6.48 0.89 -1.53
CA SER A 24 -6.49 1.07 -2.99
C SER A 24 -5.63 2.27 -3.35
N ILE A 25 -4.79 2.11 -4.36
CA ILE A 25 -3.97 3.21 -4.88
C ILE A 25 -4.27 3.32 -6.37
N ASP A 26 -4.69 4.52 -6.81
CA ASP A 26 -5.03 4.78 -8.20
C ASP A 26 -3.96 5.68 -8.81
N PHE A 27 -3.37 5.22 -9.91
CA PHE A 27 -2.34 5.96 -10.63
C PHE A 27 -2.86 6.67 -11.88
N THR A 28 -4.18 6.75 -12.04
CA THR A 28 -4.77 7.44 -13.19
C THR A 28 -4.42 8.91 -13.17
N ALA A 29 -4.09 9.48 -14.34
CA ALA A 29 -3.77 10.91 -14.49
C ALA A 29 -2.61 11.37 -13.60
N ILE A 30 -1.58 10.56 -13.50
CA ILE A 30 -0.37 10.87 -12.74
C ILE A 30 0.34 12.08 -13.37
N ALA A 31 0.71 13.06 -12.56
CA ALA A 31 1.41 14.28 -13.02
C ALA A 31 2.93 14.06 -13.15
N GLY A 32 3.49 13.06 -12.48
CA GLY A 32 4.91 12.77 -12.53
C GLY A 32 5.34 11.86 -11.40
N ILE A 33 6.66 11.70 -11.25
CA ILE A 33 7.24 10.78 -10.25
C ILE A 33 6.83 11.20 -8.83
N THR A 34 6.95 12.48 -8.51
CA THR A 34 6.60 12.97 -7.18
C THR A 34 5.13 12.71 -6.86
N ASP A 35 4.24 12.97 -7.83
CA ASP A 35 2.81 12.71 -7.64
C ASP A 35 2.54 11.24 -7.34
N ALA A 36 3.22 10.34 -8.05
CA ALA A 36 3.06 8.90 -7.81
C ALA A 36 3.46 8.54 -6.38
N HIS A 37 4.61 9.04 -5.92
CA HIS A 37 5.06 8.78 -4.55
C HIS A 37 4.11 9.38 -3.51
N LEU A 38 3.56 10.57 -3.78
CA LEU A 38 2.62 11.21 -2.86
C LEU A 38 1.33 10.40 -2.73
N ARG A 39 0.82 9.85 -3.83
CA ARG A 39 -0.39 9.03 -3.77
C ARG A 39 -0.17 7.77 -2.95
N ILE A 40 0.99 7.13 -3.11
CA ILE A 40 1.34 5.95 -2.32
C ILE A 40 1.48 6.32 -0.84
N ALA A 41 2.22 7.38 -0.56
CA ALA A 41 2.48 7.81 0.82
C ALA A 41 1.19 8.18 1.54
N GLU A 42 0.27 8.85 0.85
CA GLU A 42 -1.00 9.24 1.43
C GLU A 42 -1.87 8.01 1.72
N ALA A 43 -1.94 7.09 0.76
CA ALA A 43 -2.77 5.89 0.91
C ALA A 43 -2.28 5.00 2.04
N LEU A 44 -0.97 4.85 2.17
CA LEU A 44 -0.34 3.96 3.16
C LEU A 44 0.09 4.69 4.42
N GLN A 45 -0.12 6.01 4.47
CA GLN A 45 0.18 6.85 5.64
C GLN A 45 1.65 6.77 6.03
N PHE A 46 2.53 6.90 5.03
CA PHE A 46 3.97 6.98 5.28
C PHE A 46 4.30 8.25 6.05
N PRO A 47 5.40 8.27 6.80
CA PRO A 47 5.77 9.46 7.57
C PRO A 47 6.12 10.64 6.67
N ASP A 48 6.03 11.85 7.22
CA ASP A 48 6.28 13.09 6.47
C ASP A 48 7.68 13.15 5.86
N HIS A 49 8.64 12.47 6.48
CA HIS A 49 10.01 12.45 5.99
C HIS A 49 10.27 11.39 4.91
N TYR A 50 9.21 10.79 4.37
CA TYR A 50 9.35 9.81 3.30
C TYR A 50 10.12 10.40 2.11
N GLY A 51 11.17 9.68 1.67
CA GLY A 51 12.15 10.20 0.71
C GLY A 51 11.70 10.27 -0.75
N LYS A 52 10.53 9.74 -1.09
CA LYS A 52 9.96 9.81 -2.43
C LYS A 52 10.90 9.28 -3.52
N ASN A 53 11.54 8.16 -3.24
CA ASN A 53 12.35 7.43 -4.21
C ASN A 53 12.10 5.93 -4.05
N LEU A 54 12.64 5.13 -4.96
CA LEU A 54 12.36 3.69 -4.97
C LEU A 54 12.94 2.97 -3.75
N ASP A 55 14.11 3.39 -3.28
CA ASP A 55 14.71 2.79 -2.08
C ASP A 55 13.85 3.07 -0.84
N ALA A 56 13.41 4.32 -0.69
CA ALA A 56 12.54 4.69 0.42
C ALA A 56 11.20 3.95 0.34
N LEU A 57 10.67 3.77 -0.86
CA LEU A 57 9.44 3.03 -1.07
C LEU A 57 9.59 1.58 -0.60
N PHE A 58 10.66 0.93 -1.04
CA PHE A 58 10.92 -0.46 -0.64
C PHE A 58 11.02 -0.56 0.88
N ASP A 59 11.80 0.33 1.50
CA ASP A 59 11.99 0.31 2.96
C ASP A 59 10.67 0.47 3.70
N CYS A 60 9.84 1.43 3.29
CA CYS A 60 8.55 1.65 3.96
C CYS A 60 7.62 0.45 3.78
N LEU A 61 7.59 -0.14 2.59
CA LEU A 61 6.76 -1.33 2.34
C LEU A 61 7.26 -2.52 3.14
N ALA A 62 8.57 -2.69 3.25
CA ALA A 62 9.17 -3.80 3.98
C ALA A 62 8.94 -3.70 5.48
N GLU A 63 8.71 -2.49 5.99
CA GLU A 63 8.52 -2.24 7.42
C GLU A 63 7.06 -2.34 7.87
N ILE A 64 6.12 -2.56 6.96
CA ILE A 64 4.72 -2.73 7.32
C ILE A 64 4.59 -3.92 8.26
N CYS A 65 4.07 -3.68 9.46
CA CYS A 65 4.04 -4.69 10.52
C CYS A 65 2.65 -5.23 10.84
N LYS A 66 1.62 -4.76 10.13
CA LYS A 66 0.25 -5.26 10.27
C LYS A 66 -0.27 -5.66 8.90
N PRO A 67 -1.15 -6.67 8.81
CA PRO A 67 -1.62 -7.15 7.51
C PRO A 67 -2.29 -6.08 6.67
N VAL A 68 -1.79 -5.88 5.47
CA VAL A 68 -2.31 -4.90 4.50
C VAL A 68 -2.40 -5.56 3.14
N ALA A 69 -3.55 -5.40 2.49
CA ALA A 69 -3.76 -5.85 1.11
C ALA A 69 -3.90 -4.59 0.24
N VAL A 70 -2.93 -4.39 -0.65
CA VAL A 70 -2.90 -3.23 -1.52
C VAL A 70 -3.37 -3.61 -2.91
N THR A 71 -4.33 -2.87 -3.44
CA THR A 71 -4.78 -3.03 -4.82
C THR A 71 -4.35 -1.80 -5.62
N LEU A 72 -3.65 -2.04 -6.72
CA LEU A 72 -3.12 -0.98 -7.57
C LEU A 72 -4.01 -0.84 -8.81
N PHE A 73 -4.55 0.34 -9.02
CA PHE A 73 -5.35 0.69 -10.18
C PHE A 73 -4.58 1.66 -11.07
N GLY A 74 -4.86 1.62 -12.37
CA GLY A 74 -4.24 2.55 -13.30
C GLY A 74 -2.76 2.30 -13.53
N THR A 75 -2.30 1.05 -13.39
CA THR A 75 -0.88 0.75 -13.59
C THR A 75 -0.44 0.97 -15.03
N SER A 76 -1.35 0.80 -16.00
CA SER A 76 -1.06 1.15 -17.41
C SER A 76 -0.79 2.64 -17.55
N ALA A 77 -1.58 3.48 -16.86
CA ALA A 77 -1.38 4.91 -16.87
C ALA A 77 -0.04 5.28 -16.23
N LEU A 78 0.33 4.59 -15.15
CA LEU A 78 1.59 4.81 -14.46
C LEU A 78 2.77 4.54 -15.39
N THR A 79 2.77 3.40 -16.07
CA THR A 79 3.87 3.04 -16.97
C THR A 79 3.88 3.92 -18.23
N ALA A 80 2.70 4.33 -18.71
CA ALA A 80 2.62 5.26 -19.84
C ALA A 80 3.22 6.62 -19.47
N ALA A 81 2.96 7.10 -18.25
CA ALA A 81 3.43 8.41 -17.81
C ALA A 81 4.89 8.43 -17.40
N LEU A 82 5.37 7.38 -16.74
CA LEU A 82 6.70 7.35 -16.12
C LEU A 82 7.68 6.40 -16.82
N GLY A 83 7.23 5.65 -17.81
CA GLY A 83 8.10 4.72 -18.55
C GLY A 83 8.71 3.67 -17.63
N SER A 84 10.02 3.46 -17.79
CA SER A 84 10.73 2.45 -17.00
C SER A 84 10.69 2.71 -15.49
N TYR A 85 10.59 3.97 -15.07
CA TYR A 85 10.47 4.28 -13.65
C TYR A 85 9.17 3.71 -13.09
N GLY A 86 8.06 3.85 -13.84
CA GLY A 86 6.79 3.27 -13.43
C GLY A 86 6.86 1.76 -13.30
N SER A 87 7.51 1.10 -14.25
CA SER A 87 7.71 -0.35 -14.20
C SER A 87 8.53 -0.76 -12.99
N MET A 88 9.59 -0.01 -12.68
CA MET A 88 10.42 -0.28 -11.50
C MET A 88 9.64 -0.07 -10.20
N MET A 89 8.78 0.95 -10.17
CA MET A 89 7.94 1.21 -9.01
C MET A 89 7.02 0.02 -8.72
N LEU A 90 6.38 -0.52 -9.76
CA LEU A 90 5.53 -1.71 -9.61
C LEU A 90 6.33 -2.91 -9.15
N ARG A 91 7.56 -3.04 -9.64
CA ARG A 91 8.44 -4.12 -9.22
C ARG A 91 8.81 -4.01 -7.75
N VAL A 92 9.00 -2.79 -7.24
CA VAL A 92 9.28 -2.58 -5.82
C VAL A 92 8.13 -3.10 -4.96
N PHE A 93 6.88 -2.85 -5.36
CA PHE A 93 5.72 -3.41 -4.66
C PHE A 93 5.78 -4.93 -4.64
N SER A 94 6.06 -5.54 -5.77
CA SER A 94 6.13 -6.99 -5.90
C SER A 94 7.26 -7.58 -5.06
N ASP A 95 8.44 -6.97 -5.12
CA ASP A 95 9.60 -7.45 -4.35
C ASP A 95 9.37 -7.31 -2.85
N ALA A 96 8.80 -6.20 -2.41
CA ALA A 96 8.51 -5.99 -1.00
C ALA A 96 7.47 -6.99 -0.50
N ALA A 97 6.44 -7.27 -1.30
CA ALA A 97 5.42 -8.25 -0.93
C ALA A 97 6.02 -9.65 -0.82
N ALA A 98 7.00 -9.97 -1.66
CA ALA A 98 7.67 -11.27 -1.59
C ALA A 98 8.47 -11.44 -0.29
N GLU A 99 8.96 -10.34 0.28
CA GLU A 99 9.77 -10.38 1.51
C GLU A 99 8.96 -10.12 2.78
N ASN A 100 7.80 -9.48 2.66
CA ASN A 100 7.02 -9.09 3.83
C ASN A 100 5.68 -9.83 3.86
N PRO A 101 5.51 -10.81 4.76
CA PRO A 101 4.26 -11.59 4.82
C PRO A 101 3.04 -10.76 5.22
N ASN A 102 3.24 -9.55 5.75
CA ASN A 102 2.12 -8.65 6.09
C ASN A 102 1.62 -7.86 4.90
N LEU A 103 2.33 -7.89 3.78
CA LEU A 103 1.97 -7.11 2.60
C LEU A 103 1.56 -8.03 1.46
N SER A 104 0.37 -7.84 0.93
CA SER A 104 -0.04 -8.46 -0.32
C SER A 104 -0.39 -7.37 -1.32
N VAL A 105 -0.07 -7.61 -2.59
CA VAL A 105 -0.25 -6.62 -3.65
C VAL A 105 -0.98 -7.27 -4.82
N LYS A 106 -2.00 -6.57 -5.32
CA LYS A 106 -2.77 -7.03 -6.47
C LYS A 106 -2.92 -5.88 -7.46
N ILE A 107 -2.84 -6.20 -8.74
CA ILE A 107 -3.08 -5.24 -9.81
C ILE A 107 -4.48 -5.49 -10.34
N ALA A 108 -5.29 -4.43 -10.43
CA ALA A 108 -6.69 -4.52 -10.85
C ALA A 108 -6.99 -3.46 -11.92
N ASP A 109 -6.25 -3.48 -13.01
CA ASP A 109 -6.46 -2.56 -14.14
C ASP A 109 -7.69 -2.91 -14.94
#